data_a10a606478b258e0fa573da09b37ad3f
#
_entry.id   a10a606478b258e0fa573da09b37ad3f
#
_cell.length_a   1.000
_cell.length_b   1.000
_cell.length_c   1.000
_cell.angle_alpha   90.00
_cell.angle_beta   90.00
_cell.angle_gamma   90.00
#
_symmetry.space_group_name_H-M   'P 1'
#
loop_
_entity.id
_entity.type
_entity.pdbx_description
1 polymer ?
#
loop_
_entity_poly.entity_id
_entity_poly.type
_entity_poly.pdbx_seq_one_letter_code
_entity_poly.pdbx_strand_id
1 'polypeptide(L)'
;MKRVIEQTADGSATLFVPELNEHYHSVKGARTESQHIFIDMGLNASEVAEPHILEIGFGTGLNALLTLETAESTQRKVHYTGIELYPLPWEMIEPLGYSDNPLFKTLHIIPWEEDTIIT
;
A
#
# COMPACT_ATOMS: atom_id res chain seq x y z
N MET A 1 6.25 15.79 12.01
CA MET A 1 6.33 16.23 10.61
C MET A 1 4.93 16.27 10.02
N LYS A 2 4.58 17.40 9.42
CA LYS A 2 3.25 17.61 8.86
C LYS A 2 3.07 16.84 7.55
N ARG A 3 1.88 16.28 7.34
CA ARG A 3 1.50 15.60 6.09
C ARG A 3 0.17 16.13 5.63
N VAL A 4 0.06 16.37 4.33
CA VAL A 4 -1.14 16.96 3.70
C VAL A 4 -1.67 16.01 2.65
N ILE A 5 -2.99 15.83 2.62
CA ILE A 5 -3.62 15.01 1.58
C ILE A 5 -3.69 15.82 0.28
N GLU A 6 -3.22 15.21 -0.81
CA GLU A 6 -3.34 15.78 -2.16
C GLU A 6 -3.89 14.73 -3.11
N GLN A 7 -4.60 15.18 -4.15
CA GLN A 7 -5.05 14.29 -5.21
C GLN A 7 -4.00 14.22 -6.32
N THR A 8 -3.80 13.03 -6.86
CA THR A 8 -2.95 12.83 -8.02
C THR A 8 -3.76 12.86 -9.30
N ALA A 9 -3.09 12.81 -10.46
CA ALA A 9 -3.74 13.00 -11.75
C ALA A 9 -4.79 11.94 -12.10
N ASP A 10 -4.72 10.73 -11.50
CA ASP A 10 -5.73 9.68 -11.73
C ASP A 10 -6.90 9.75 -10.73
N GLY A 11 -6.95 10.78 -9.88
CA GLY A 11 -7.99 10.97 -8.88
C GLY A 11 -7.72 10.28 -7.54
N SER A 12 -6.73 9.40 -7.47
CA SER A 12 -6.35 8.78 -6.19
C SER A 12 -5.55 9.76 -5.34
N ALA A 13 -5.61 9.59 -4.02
CA ALA A 13 -4.97 10.49 -3.09
C ALA A 13 -3.54 10.05 -2.74
N THR A 14 -2.72 11.00 -2.32
CA THR A 14 -1.42 10.75 -1.73
C THR A 14 -1.20 11.67 -0.54
N LEU A 15 -0.13 11.44 0.20
CA LEU A 15 0.32 12.34 1.25
C LEU A 15 1.52 13.14 0.77
N PHE A 16 1.48 14.45 1.01
CA PHE A 16 2.59 15.37 0.73
C PHE A 16 3.24 15.81 2.03
N VAL A 17 4.57 15.81 2.05
CA VAL A 17 5.36 16.26 3.21
C VAL A 17 6.02 17.60 2.86
N PRO A 18 5.43 18.74 3.27
CA PRO A 18 5.94 20.05 2.87
C PRO A 18 7.39 20.30 3.26
N GLU A 19 7.81 19.84 4.43
CA GLU A 19 9.17 20.03 4.91
C GLU A 19 10.22 19.39 4.00
N LEU A 20 9.88 18.30 3.33
CA LEU A 20 10.76 17.55 2.44
C LEU A 20 10.48 17.84 0.98
N ASN A 21 9.38 18.55 0.68
CA ASN A 21 8.87 18.74 -0.68
C ASN A 21 8.75 17.39 -1.43
N GLU A 22 8.24 16.39 -0.74
CA GLU A 22 8.10 15.03 -1.28
C GLU A 22 6.70 14.48 -1.09
N HIS A 23 6.29 13.63 -2.03
CA HIS A 23 5.03 12.90 -1.98
C HIS A 23 5.29 11.42 -1.69
N TYR A 24 4.32 10.75 -1.04
CA TYR A 24 4.38 9.31 -0.81
C TYR A 24 4.24 8.52 -2.12
N HIS A 25 3.49 9.07 -3.08
CA HIS A 25 3.24 8.45 -4.38
C HIS A 25 3.36 9.47 -5.51
N SER A 26 3.41 8.98 -6.75
CA SER A 26 3.49 9.84 -7.93
C SER A 26 2.31 10.81 -8.02
N VAL A 27 2.60 12.08 -8.29
CA VAL A 27 1.55 13.08 -8.55
C VAL A 27 0.81 12.83 -9.86
N LYS A 28 1.33 12.00 -10.73
CA LYS A 28 0.71 11.62 -12.02
C LYS A 28 -0.40 10.59 -11.84
N GLY A 29 -0.36 9.83 -10.75
CA GLY A 29 -1.37 8.83 -10.45
C GLY A 29 -0.85 7.84 -9.43
N ALA A 30 -1.23 8.04 -8.14
CA ALA A 30 -0.75 7.17 -7.06
C ALA A 30 -1.11 5.71 -7.32
N ARG A 31 -2.42 5.44 -7.53
CA ARG A 31 -2.92 4.08 -7.72
C ARG A 31 -2.47 3.49 -9.06
N THR A 32 -2.50 4.29 -10.12
CA THR A 32 -2.11 3.85 -11.46
C THR A 32 -0.65 3.41 -11.52
N GLU A 33 0.25 4.20 -10.95
CA GLU A 33 1.67 3.87 -10.94
C GLU A 33 1.96 2.64 -10.10
N SER A 34 1.38 2.54 -8.91
CA SER A 34 1.55 1.36 -8.05
C SER A 34 1.00 0.09 -8.72
N GLN A 35 -0.17 0.19 -9.37
CA GLN A 35 -0.74 -0.95 -10.10
C GLN A 35 0.21 -1.40 -11.21
N HIS A 36 0.72 -0.47 -12.01
CA HIS A 36 1.59 -0.80 -13.13
C HIS A 36 2.93 -1.39 -12.69
N ILE A 37 3.64 -0.69 -11.81
CA ILE A 37 5.01 -1.07 -11.44
C ILE A 37 5.01 -2.25 -10.46
N PHE A 38 4.20 -2.16 -9.41
CA PHE A 38 4.27 -3.12 -8.32
C PHE A 38 3.47 -4.39 -8.62
N ILE A 39 2.28 -4.26 -9.18
CA ILE A 39 1.40 -5.40 -9.45
C ILE A 39 1.67 -6.00 -10.84
N ASP A 40 1.50 -5.21 -11.91
CA ASP A 40 1.59 -5.75 -13.26
C ASP A 40 2.99 -6.21 -13.63
N MET A 41 4.01 -5.39 -13.35
CA MET A 41 5.40 -5.71 -13.66
C MET A 41 6.10 -6.52 -12.57
N GLY A 42 5.55 -6.56 -11.37
CA GLY A 42 6.10 -7.29 -10.23
C GLY A 42 5.33 -8.56 -9.94
N LEU A 43 4.29 -8.46 -9.12
CA LEU A 43 3.56 -9.62 -8.61
C LEU A 43 3.00 -10.51 -9.72
N ASN A 44 2.28 -9.92 -10.69
CA ASN A 44 1.66 -10.69 -11.77
C ASN A 44 2.69 -11.27 -12.76
N ALA A 45 3.87 -10.67 -12.84
CA ALA A 45 4.94 -11.20 -13.67
C ALA A 45 5.67 -12.38 -13.02
N SER A 46 5.49 -12.60 -11.72
CA SER A 46 6.08 -13.73 -11.01
C SER A 46 5.25 -15.00 -11.21
N GLU A 47 5.90 -16.11 -11.54
CA GLU A 47 5.26 -17.41 -11.71
C GLU A 47 5.28 -18.25 -10.43
N VAL A 48 5.83 -17.73 -9.33
CA VAL A 48 5.90 -18.43 -8.05
C VAL A 48 4.49 -18.65 -7.49
N ALA A 49 4.19 -19.88 -7.03
CA ALA A 49 2.86 -20.22 -6.53
C ALA A 49 2.48 -19.42 -5.29
N GLU A 50 3.39 -19.28 -4.35
CA GLU A 50 3.20 -18.51 -3.11
C GLU A 50 4.32 -17.47 -3.00
N PRO A 51 4.21 -16.33 -3.69
CA PRO A 51 5.29 -15.34 -3.68
C PRO A 51 5.46 -14.70 -2.30
N HIS A 52 6.71 -14.44 -1.95
CA HIS A 52 7.09 -13.69 -0.76
C HIS A 52 7.52 -12.30 -1.22
N ILE A 53 6.82 -11.28 -0.73
CA ILE A 53 7.07 -9.89 -1.08
C ILE A 53 7.70 -9.18 0.12
N LEU A 54 8.76 -8.45 -0.12
CA LEU A 54 9.35 -7.54 0.86
C LEU A 54 9.21 -6.13 0.32
N GLU A 55 8.48 -5.30 1.06
CA GLU A 55 8.35 -3.88 0.74
C GLU A 55 9.16 -3.05 1.72
N ILE A 56 10.07 -2.23 1.19
CA ILE A 56 10.82 -1.26 1.97
C ILE A 56 10.07 0.07 1.87
N GLY A 57 9.59 0.60 3.00
CA GLY A 57 8.78 1.81 3.02
C GLY A 57 7.31 1.52 2.79
N PHE A 58 6.65 0.89 3.77
CA PHE A 58 5.22 0.54 3.70
C PHE A 58 4.32 1.76 3.43
N GLY A 59 4.66 2.91 4.04
CA GLY A 59 3.97 4.18 3.80
C GLY A 59 2.48 4.13 4.09
N THR A 60 1.67 4.45 3.07
CA THR A 60 0.21 4.48 3.18
C THR A 60 -0.44 3.11 3.06
N GLY A 61 0.34 2.08 2.73
CA GLY A 61 -0.18 0.72 2.53
C GLY A 61 -0.83 0.48 1.18
N LEU A 62 -0.69 1.40 0.23
CA LEU A 62 -1.32 1.27 -1.08
C LEU A 62 -0.83 0.02 -1.83
N ASN A 63 0.47 -0.25 -1.82
CA ASN A 63 1.01 -1.44 -2.47
C ASN A 63 0.50 -2.73 -1.81
N ALA A 64 0.40 -2.73 -0.48
CA ALA A 64 -0.16 -3.86 0.26
C ALA A 64 -1.64 -4.07 -0.08
N LEU A 65 -2.40 -2.97 -0.20
CA LEU A 65 -3.81 -3.04 -0.60
C LEU A 65 -3.96 -3.66 -2.00
N LEU A 66 -3.19 -3.17 -2.97
CA LEU A 66 -3.25 -3.70 -4.34
C LEU A 66 -2.85 -5.17 -4.40
N THR A 67 -1.88 -5.56 -3.57
CA THR A 67 -1.48 -6.96 -3.43
C THR A 67 -2.63 -7.80 -2.87
N LEU A 68 -3.31 -7.31 -1.83
CA LEU A 68 -4.46 -7.97 -1.24
C LEU A 68 -5.58 -8.15 -2.27
N GLU A 69 -5.93 -7.09 -3.00
CA GLU A 69 -6.96 -7.14 -4.04
C GLU A 69 -6.60 -8.15 -5.14
N THR A 70 -5.35 -8.16 -5.56
CA THR A 70 -4.86 -9.09 -6.58
C THR A 70 -4.87 -10.53 -6.09
N ALA A 71 -4.41 -10.77 -4.85
CA ALA A 71 -4.41 -12.10 -4.26
C ALA A 71 -5.82 -12.66 -4.14
N GLU A 72 -6.79 -11.84 -3.74
CA GLU A 72 -8.19 -12.26 -3.65
C GLU A 72 -8.76 -12.57 -5.03
N SER A 73 -8.52 -11.72 -6.03
CA SER A 73 -9.09 -11.92 -7.37
C SER A 73 -8.47 -13.09 -8.12
N THR A 74 -7.21 -13.41 -7.86
CA THR A 74 -6.50 -14.51 -8.50
C THR A 74 -6.48 -15.79 -7.66
N GLN A 75 -7.02 -15.74 -6.44
CA GLN A 75 -6.98 -16.83 -5.46
C GLN A 75 -5.55 -17.32 -5.18
N ARG A 76 -4.62 -16.38 -5.18
CA ARG A 76 -3.20 -16.65 -4.98
C ARG A 76 -2.81 -16.31 -3.54
N LYS A 77 -2.07 -17.20 -2.89
CA LYS A 77 -1.51 -16.95 -1.56
C LYS A 77 -0.27 -16.07 -1.69
N VAL A 78 -0.18 -15.04 -0.86
CA VAL A 78 0.96 -14.13 -0.86
C VAL A 78 1.45 -13.94 0.58
N HIS A 79 2.75 -14.03 0.78
CA HIS A 79 3.40 -13.67 2.03
C HIS A 79 3.99 -12.26 1.86
N TYR A 80 3.50 -11.32 2.64
CA TYR A 80 3.87 -9.90 2.50
C TYR A 80 4.57 -9.41 3.76
N THR A 81 5.75 -8.83 3.59
CA THR A 81 6.49 -8.20 4.70
C THR A 81 6.73 -6.74 4.34
N GLY A 82 6.19 -5.84 5.14
CA GLY A 82 6.41 -4.40 5.00
C GLY A 82 7.35 -3.91 6.09
N ILE A 83 8.29 -3.06 5.72
CA ILE A 83 9.19 -2.40 6.65
C ILE A 83 8.93 -0.91 6.57
N GLU A 84 8.71 -0.27 7.74
CA GLU A 84 8.45 1.16 7.81
C GLU A 84 9.10 1.74 9.07
N LEU A 85 9.94 2.74 8.87
CA LEU A 85 10.62 3.41 9.98
C LEU A 85 9.66 4.32 10.77
N TYR A 86 8.69 4.94 10.08
CA TYR A 86 7.71 5.86 10.67
C TYR A 86 6.28 5.44 10.31
N PRO A 87 5.75 4.39 10.98
CA PRO A 87 4.39 3.90 10.66
C PRO A 87 3.35 5.01 10.81
N LEU A 88 2.42 5.08 9.84
CA LEU A 88 1.35 6.06 9.85
C LEU A 88 0.14 5.50 10.61
N PRO A 89 -0.52 6.30 11.48
CA PRO A 89 -1.72 5.85 12.16
C PRO A 89 -2.89 5.73 11.20
N TRP A 90 -3.84 4.85 11.51
CA TRP A 90 -5.01 4.63 10.65
C TRP A 90 -5.80 5.91 10.41
N GLU A 91 -5.90 6.80 11.41
CA GLU A 91 -6.60 8.08 11.30
C GLU A 91 -6.05 8.97 10.18
N MET A 92 -4.80 8.77 9.79
CA MET A 92 -4.16 9.51 8.70
C MET A 92 -4.40 8.82 7.34
N ILE A 93 -4.62 7.53 7.35
CA ILE A 93 -4.81 6.71 6.13
C ILE A 93 -6.28 6.71 5.69
N GLU A 94 -7.21 6.61 6.64
CA GLU A 94 -8.63 6.53 6.35
C GLU A 94 -9.13 7.63 5.40
N PRO A 95 -8.76 8.91 5.61
CA PRO A 95 -9.25 10.00 4.74
C PRO A 95 -8.75 9.89 3.29
N LEU A 96 -7.74 9.07 3.00
CA LEU A 96 -7.26 8.89 1.63
C LEU A 96 -8.29 8.15 0.76
N GLY A 97 -9.19 7.39 1.37
CA GLY A 97 -10.30 6.75 0.66
C GLY A 97 -9.87 5.64 -0.29
N TYR A 98 -8.80 4.91 0.01
CA TYR A 98 -8.28 3.90 -0.90
C TYR A 98 -9.21 2.69 -1.06
N SER A 99 -9.87 2.26 0.03
CA SER A 99 -10.70 1.05 0.01
C SER A 99 -11.69 1.02 1.16
N ASP A 100 -12.86 0.41 0.92
CA ASP A 100 -13.86 0.11 1.95
C ASP A 100 -13.67 -1.30 2.51
N ASN A 101 -12.72 -2.07 2.00
CA ASN A 101 -12.47 -3.43 2.48
C ASN A 101 -11.92 -3.37 3.91
N PRO A 102 -12.60 -4.01 4.91
CA PRO A 102 -12.15 -3.99 6.30
C PRO A 102 -10.73 -4.52 6.49
N LEU A 103 -10.27 -5.39 5.61
CA LEU A 103 -8.91 -5.94 5.68
C LEU A 103 -7.85 -4.87 5.47
N PHE A 104 -8.17 -3.79 4.74
CA PHE A 104 -7.23 -2.68 4.58
C PHE A 104 -6.92 -2.01 5.92
N LYS A 105 -7.95 -1.75 6.73
CA LYS A 105 -7.73 -1.24 8.09
C LYS A 105 -6.90 -2.23 8.91
N THR A 106 -7.20 -3.52 8.80
CA THR A 106 -6.47 -4.56 9.51
C THR A 106 -4.97 -4.49 9.21
N LEU A 107 -4.58 -4.23 7.96
CA LEU A 107 -3.16 -4.10 7.59
C LEU A 107 -2.43 -3.00 8.38
N HIS A 108 -3.16 -1.98 8.83
CA HIS A 108 -2.58 -0.84 9.54
C HIS A 108 -2.59 -0.99 11.05
N ILE A 109 -3.51 -1.78 11.61
CA ILE A 109 -3.69 -1.88 13.07
C ILE A 109 -3.08 -3.14 13.68
N ILE A 110 -2.63 -4.11 12.87
CA ILE A 110 -1.94 -5.29 13.38
C ILE A 110 -0.60 -4.88 14.00
N PRO A 111 -0.12 -5.63 15.01
CA PRO A 111 1.14 -5.30 15.67
C PRO A 111 2.32 -5.34 14.70
N TRP A 112 3.24 -4.41 14.85
CA TRP A 112 4.53 -4.46 14.18
C TRP A 112 5.41 -5.54 14.82
N GLU A 113 6.35 -6.07 14.05
CA GLU A 113 7.29 -7.12 14.47
C GLU A 113 6.64 -8.48 14.76
N GLU A 114 5.42 -8.68 14.26
CA GLU A 114 4.69 -9.95 14.39
C GLU A 114 4.13 -10.39 13.06
N ASP A 115 4.05 -11.71 12.85
CA ASP A 115 3.35 -12.27 11.69
C ASP A 115 1.86 -12.34 12.00
N THR A 116 1.04 -11.99 11.00
CA THR A 116 -0.42 -12.04 11.11
C THR A 116 -1.01 -12.61 9.84
N ILE A 117 -2.02 -13.47 9.96
CA ILE A 117 -2.75 -14.01 8.80
C ILE A 117 -3.93 -13.08 8.50
N ILE A 118 -3.98 -12.60 7.26
CA ILE A 118 -5.05 -11.75 6.75
C ILE A 118 -5.86 -12.58 5.77
N THR A 119 -7.11 -12.81 6.09
CA THR A 119 -8.01 -13.62 5.26
C THR A 119 -9.33 -12.91 5.01
#